data_a1fbcfb4c8ff439bf64570a2697f0ed5
#
_entry.id   a1fbcfb4c8ff439bf64570a2697f0ed5
#
_cell.length_a   1.000
_cell.length_b   1.000
_cell.length_c   1.000
_cell.angle_alpha   90.00
_cell.angle_beta   90.00
_cell.angle_gamma   90.00
#
_symmetry.space_group_name_H-M   'P 1'
#
loop_
_entity.id
_entity.type
_entity.pdbx_description
1 polymer ?
#
loop_
_entity_poly.entity_id
_entity_poly.type
_entity_poly.pdbx_seq_one_letter_code
_entity_poly.pdbx_strand_id
1 'polypeptide(L)'
;MIEKLMHKYALSRQGAKDLIKGVVACTLQNISFMFPVTLLYLFVKALLNGNVRNNTTFFVGGAIICLFVIFCITLWQYNSTFLATYVETGTRRVALAEKLRKIPLSFFAKKDLADLTSTIMADCTYLETAFSHFIPPFAGSLISTVIIAISLFFFNFKMALASLWVLPVAFIIVGSSAKVQEKLGQKSMKAKIDCANGIQECIDTVADLKSNNAEDRYLATLDKKIEKVESRALKSEFGTAIFVSSAQMVLKLGIATTALVGSLLLVKGELDVLTFFVFLLLVSRLYDPMQAALINLAAIISTKTNVARMNEILDHEVQSGDTKINNNGYDVVFNNVSFAYNDDNKVLNNVSFAARQGEITALVGPSGGGKTTVSRLAARFWDASSGTITVGGMDISQIEPETLLSLYSIVFQDVTLFNTSIMENIRLGKKGATDEEVLFAAKLANCDEFANKMPNGYHTEIGENGCNLSGGERQRISIARAFLKNAPIVLLDEATASLDVENETLIQTALSRLIKNKTVLVIAHRMRTVENADKVIVLANGTVAESGTPNELVNKNGLFRHMVELQTASQNWTI
;
A
#
# COMPACT_ATOMS: atom_id res chain seq x y z
N MET A 1 5.98 22.72 -12.34
CA MET A 1 5.18 22.87 -11.10
C MET A 1 4.28 21.67 -10.87
N ILE A 2 3.47 21.25 -11.86
CA ILE A 2 2.55 20.11 -11.75
C ILE A 2 3.31 18.82 -11.42
N GLU A 3 4.38 18.47 -12.14
CA GLU A 3 5.18 17.26 -11.87
C GLU A 3 5.79 17.23 -10.46
N LYS A 4 6.26 18.38 -9.95
CA LYS A 4 6.74 18.47 -8.57
C LYS A 4 5.64 18.22 -7.55
N LEU A 5 4.40 18.67 -7.83
CA LEU A 5 3.24 18.41 -6.97
C LEU A 5 2.81 16.93 -7.03
N MET A 6 2.84 16.31 -8.21
CA MET A 6 2.56 14.89 -8.38
C MET A 6 3.45 14.04 -7.47
N HIS A 7 4.77 14.21 -7.57
CA HIS A 7 5.71 13.43 -6.75
C HIS A 7 5.65 13.81 -5.25
N LYS A 8 5.56 15.14 -4.95
CA LYS A 8 5.53 15.62 -3.56
C LYS A 8 4.33 15.12 -2.75
N TYR A 9 3.23 14.81 -3.42
CA TYR A 9 1.96 14.43 -2.78
C TYR A 9 1.37 13.12 -3.32
N ALA A 10 2.10 12.35 -4.11
CA ALA A 10 1.64 11.13 -4.77
C ALA A 10 0.30 11.33 -5.52
N LEU A 11 0.17 12.42 -6.29
CA LEU A 11 -1.04 12.79 -7.01
C LEU A 11 -1.00 12.37 -8.47
N SER A 12 -2.18 12.13 -9.04
CA SER A 12 -2.35 12.10 -10.49
C SER A 12 -2.12 13.49 -11.10
N ARG A 13 -1.95 13.56 -12.42
CA ARG A 13 -1.84 14.85 -13.12
C ARG A 13 -3.09 15.71 -12.97
N GLN A 14 -4.27 15.06 -12.94
CA GLN A 14 -5.54 15.75 -12.73
C GLN A 14 -5.65 16.21 -11.27
N GLY A 15 -5.32 15.37 -10.29
CA GLY A 15 -5.32 15.72 -8.86
C GLY A 15 -4.40 16.90 -8.54
N ALA A 16 -3.23 16.99 -9.19
CA ALA A 16 -2.34 18.14 -9.04
C ALA A 16 -2.94 19.45 -9.59
N LYS A 17 -3.71 19.39 -10.68
CA LYS A 17 -4.46 20.55 -11.20
C LYS A 17 -5.60 20.95 -10.29
N ASP A 18 -6.34 19.98 -9.77
CA ASP A 18 -7.47 20.21 -8.90
C ASP A 18 -7.03 20.74 -7.53
N LEU A 19 -5.87 20.33 -7.04
CA LEU A 19 -5.22 20.93 -5.87
C LEU A 19 -4.98 22.44 -6.09
N ILE A 20 -4.44 22.85 -7.24
CA ILE A 20 -4.20 24.25 -7.55
C ILE A 20 -5.54 25.02 -7.61
N LYS A 21 -6.57 24.46 -8.27
CA LYS A 21 -7.91 25.06 -8.30
C LYS A 21 -8.49 25.23 -6.89
N GLY A 22 -8.34 24.21 -6.04
CA GLY A 22 -8.76 24.24 -4.64
C GLY A 22 -8.08 25.37 -3.85
N VAL A 23 -6.76 25.55 -4.03
CA VAL A 23 -6.02 26.66 -3.40
C VAL A 23 -6.54 28.02 -3.86
N VAL A 24 -6.76 28.20 -5.17
CA VAL A 24 -7.31 29.45 -5.73
C VAL A 24 -8.72 29.69 -5.18
N ALA A 25 -9.57 28.67 -5.16
CA ALA A 25 -10.93 28.79 -4.65
C ALA A 25 -10.97 29.15 -3.16
N CYS A 26 -10.12 28.54 -2.32
CA CYS A 26 -9.98 28.89 -0.90
C CYS A 26 -9.46 30.33 -0.72
N THR A 27 -8.52 30.77 -1.55
CA THR A 27 -8.03 32.15 -1.53
C THR A 27 -9.15 33.16 -1.82
N LEU A 28 -9.92 32.91 -2.88
CA LEU A 28 -11.03 33.77 -3.25
C LEU A 28 -12.16 33.75 -2.21
N GLN A 29 -12.42 32.61 -1.59
CA GLN A 29 -13.38 32.49 -0.49
C GLN A 29 -12.97 33.38 0.70
N ASN A 30 -11.72 33.31 1.15
CA ASN A 30 -11.21 34.13 2.24
C ASN A 30 -11.30 35.64 1.91
N ILE A 31 -11.00 36.03 0.67
CA ILE A 31 -11.12 37.41 0.22
C ILE A 31 -12.59 37.84 0.18
N SER A 32 -13.50 36.98 -0.30
CA SER A 32 -14.93 37.31 -0.38
C SER A 32 -15.56 37.55 0.98
N PHE A 33 -15.07 36.96 2.04
CA PHE A 33 -15.51 37.22 3.42
C PHE A 33 -15.12 38.59 3.94
N MET A 34 -14.26 39.35 3.21
CA MET A 34 -13.98 40.77 3.51
C MET A 34 -15.00 41.73 2.89
N PHE A 35 -15.80 41.29 1.90
CA PHE A 35 -16.80 42.15 1.26
C PHE A 35 -17.88 42.67 2.23
N PRO A 36 -18.47 41.87 3.12
CA PRO A 36 -19.40 42.35 4.13
C PRO A 36 -18.78 43.41 5.08
N VAL A 37 -17.47 43.25 5.40
CA VAL A 37 -16.76 44.24 6.26
C VAL A 37 -16.63 45.59 5.51
N THR A 38 -16.31 45.54 4.22
CA THR A 38 -16.25 46.74 3.38
C THR A 38 -17.60 47.40 3.25
N LEU A 39 -18.67 46.62 3.06
CA LEU A 39 -20.05 47.15 3.01
C LEU A 39 -20.46 47.79 4.35
N LEU A 40 -20.11 47.17 5.47
CA LEU A 40 -20.34 47.71 6.82
C LEU A 40 -19.60 49.03 7.03
N TYR A 41 -18.34 49.13 6.58
CA TYR A 41 -17.58 50.38 6.61
C TYR A 41 -18.31 51.51 5.88
N LEU A 42 -18.76 51.26 4.65
CA LEU A 42 -19.49 52.22 3.85
C LEU A 42 -20.82 52.60 4.51
N PHE A 43 -21.52 51.64 5.11
CA PHE A 43 -22.77 51.88 5.82
C PHE A 43 -22.57 52.77 7.04
N VAL A 44 -21.59 52.46 7.90
CA VAL A 44 -21.29 53.28 9.10
C VAL A 44 -20.84 54.69 8.70
N LYS A 45 -20.03 54.82 7.63
CA LYS A 45 -19.64 56.12 7.09
C LYS A 45 -20.85 56.94 6.61
N ALA A 46 -21.80 56.31 5.92
CA ALA A 46 -23.03 56.98 5.49
C ALA A 46 -23.94 57.35 6.69
N LEU A 47 -23.95 56.52 7.75
CA LEU A 47 -24.69 56.78 8.99
C LEU A 47 -24.17 58.02 9.69
N LEU A 48 -22.85 58.12 9.86
CA LEU A 48 -22.18 59.28 10.49
C LEU A 48 -22.41 60.59 9.69
N ASN A 49 -22.50 60.48 8.37
CA ASN A 49 -22.77 61.61 7.48
C ASN A 49 -24.28 61.92 7.29
N GLY A 50 -25.20 61.23 7.96
CA GLY A 50 -26.64 61.43 7.87
C GLY A 50 -27.31 61.01 6.55
N ASN A 51 -26.57 60.28 5.66
CA ASN A 51 -27.01 59.98 4.30
C ASN A 51 -27.57 58.56 4.11
N VAL A 52 -27.90 57.82 5.18
CA VAL A 52 -28.35 56.40 5.10
C VAL A 52 -29.70 56.28 4.39
N ARG A 53 -30.63 57.19 4.67
CA ARG A 53 -32.00 57.12 4.15
C ARG A 53 -32.06 57.20 2.61
N ASN A 54 -31.15 57.97 2.01
CA ASN A 54 -31.05 58.10 0.55
C ASN A 54 -30.33 56.91 -0.12
N ASN A 55 -29.60 56.11 0.64
CA ASN A 55 -28.78 55.01 0.12
C ASN A 55 -29.24 53.62 0.61
N THR A 56 -30.42 53.47 1.19
CA THR A 56 -30.94 52.21 1.75
C THR A 56 -30.95 51.09 0.70
N THR A 57 -31.42 51.38 -0.52
CA THR A 57 -31.47 50.42 -1.63
C THR A 57 -30.07 49.93 -2.02
N PHE A 58 -29.06 50.82 -1.98
CA PHE A 58 -27.66 50.42 -2.24
C PHE A 58 -27.14 49.45 -1.18
N PHE A 59 -27.41 49.67 0.10
CA PHE A 59 -26.93 48.79 1.16
C PHE A 59 -27.63 47.43 1.19
N VAL A 60 -28.97 47.44 1.00
CA VAL A 60 -29.74 46.18 0.93
C VAL A 60 -29.36 45.38 -0.33
N GLY A 61 -29.30 46.02 -1.50
CA GLY A 61 -28.86 45.38 -2.73
C GLY A 61 -27.43 44.88 -2.66
N GLY A 62 -26.51 45.68 -2.08
CA GLY A 62 -25.13 45.30 -1.84
C GLY A 62 -25.00 44.09 -0.92
N ALA A 63 -25.80 44.01 0.15
CA ALA A 63 -25.79 42.83 1.05
C ALA A 63 -26.27 41.57 0.33
N ILE A 64 -27.33 41.66 -0.47
CA ILE A 64 -27.83 40.52 -1.26
C ILE A 64 -26.77 40.06 -2.28
N ILE A 65 -26.14 40.99 -2.98
CA ILE A 65 -25.06 40.67 -3.94
C ILE A 65 -23.86 40.03 -3.23
N CYS A 66 -23.44 40.58 -2.09
CA CYS A 66 -22.36 39.99 -1.30
C CYS A 66 -22.66 38.52 -0.89
N LEU A 67 -23.86 38.27 -0.39
CA LEU A 67 -24.29 36.92 -0.01
C LEU A 67 -24.30 35.99 -1.21
N PHE A 68 -24.81 36.42 -2.35
CA PHE A 68 -24.83 35.63 -3.58
C PHE A 68 -23.42 35.30 -4.07
N VAL A 69 -22.52 36.28 -4.09
CA VAL A 69 -21.10 36.08 -4.49
C VAL A 69 -20.39 35.11 -3.54
N ILE A 70 -20.57 35.29 -2.22
CA ILE A 70 -20.01 34.38 -1.22
C ILE A 70 -20.53 32.94 -1.44
N PHE A 71 -21.84 32.80 -1.68
CA PHE A 71 -22.47 31.51 -1.94
C PHE A 71 -21.86 30.83 -3.19
N CYS A 72 -21.74 31.54 -4.30
CA CYS A 72 -21.16 31.00 -5.54
C CYS A 72 -19.69 30.59 -5.36
N ILE A 73 -18.89 31.43 -4.70
CA ILE A 73 -17.48 31.14 -4.43
C ILE A 73 -17.35 29.95 -3.47
N THR A 74 -18.20 29.86 -2.45
CA THR A 74 -18.19 28.73 -1.50
C THR A 74 -18.58 27.41 -2.18
N LEU A 75 -19.58 27.42 -3.07
CA LEU A 75 -19.93 26.27 -3.90
C LEU A 75 -18.76 25.83 -4.78
N TRP A 76 -18.10 26.79 -5.43
CA TRP A 76 -16.92 26.48 -6.25
C TRP A 76 -15.76 25.91 -5.42
N GLN A 77 -15.51 26.48 -4.24
CA GLN A 77 -14.50 26.00 -3.30
C GLN A 77 -14.83 24.57 -2.87
N TYR A 78 -16.09 24.31 -2.47
CA TYR A 78 -16.52 22.97 -2.05
C TYR A 78 -16.29 21.92 -3.17
N ASN A 79 -16.73 22.24 -4.38
CA ASN A 79 -16.54 21.32 -5.51
C ASN A 79 -15.07 21.08 -5.84
N SER A 80 -14.23 22.14 -5.77
CA SER A 80 -12.80 22.05 -6.10
C SER A 80 -11.96 21.38 -5.01
N THR A 81 -12.41 21.33 -3.77
CA THR A 81 -11.71 20.66 -2.67
C THR A 81 -12.27 19.28 -2.37
N PHE A 82 -13.56 19.15 -2.07
CA PHE A 82 -14.15 17.89 -1.62
C PHE A 82 -14.40 16.92 -2.76
N LEU A 83 -15.20 17.29 -3.76
CA LEU A 83 -15.55 16.37 -4.85
C LEU A 83 -14.33 15.94 -5.65
N ALA A 84 -13.44 16.88 -5.98
CA ALA A 84 -12.21 16.57 -6.70
C ALA A 84 -11.30 15.60 -5.92
N THR A 85 -11.25 15.72 -4.60
CA THR A 85 -10.43 14.85 -3.75
C THR A 85 -10.96 13.42 -3.70
N TYR A 86 -12.28 13.21 -3.63
CA TYR A 86 -12.86 11.87 -3.66
C TYR A 86 -12.52 11.13 -4.96
N VAL A 87 -12.64 11.81 -6.10
CA VAL A 87 -12.28 11.26 -7.42
C VAL A 87 -10.79 10.91 -7.46
N GLU A 88 -9.93 11.82 -6.97
CA GLU A 88 -8.48 11.59 -6.93
C GLU A 88 -8.10 10.40 -6.03
N THR A 89 -8.75 10.24 -4.88
CA THR A 89 -8.48 9.13 -3.96
C THR A 89 -8.84 7.78 -4.59
N GLY A 90 -9.97 7.71 -5.30
CA GLY A 90 -10.33 6.53 -6.08
C GLY A 90 -9.28 6.21 -7.15
N THR A 91 -8.89 7.20 -7.94
CA THR A 91 -7.84 7.07 -8.98
C THR A 91 -6.51 6.60 -8.39
N ARG A 92 -6.13 7.14 -7.23
CA ARG A 92 -4.88 6.78 -6.53
C ARG A 92 -4.90 5.33 -6.04
N ARG A 93 -6.00 4.87 -5.42
CA ARG A 93 -6.15 3.47 -5.00
C ARG A 93 -6.02 2.51 -6.18
N VAL A 94 -6.66 2.83 -7.30
CA VAL A 94 -6.54 2.05 -8.53
C VAL A 94 -5.10 2.05 -9.05
N ALA A 95 -4.43 3.21 -9.08
CA ALA A 95 -3.04 3.32 -9.53
C ALA A 95 -2.08 2.51 -8.64
N LEU A 96 -2.27 2.52 -7.31
CA LEU A 96 -1.49 1.69 -6.38
C LEU A 96 -1.73 0.20 -6.62
N ALA A 97 -2.99 -0.22 -6.78
CA ALA A 97 -3.34 -1.61 -7.07
C ALA A 97 -2.75 -2.09 -8.41
N GLU A 98 -2.84 -1.25 -9.47
CA GLU A 98 -2.24 -1.54 -10.77
C GLU A 98 -0.70 -1.61 -10.70
N LYS A 99 -0.09 -0.77 -9.88
CA LYS A 99 1.35 -0.82 -9.67
C LYS A 99 1.75 -2.09 -8.92
N LEU A 100 1.04 -2.45 -7.84
CA LEU A 100 1.29 -3.69 -7.10
C LEU A 100 1.17 -4.94 -7.98
N ARG A 101 0.22 -4.97 -8.91
CA ARG A 101 0.09 -6.07 -9.88
C ARG A 101 1.35 -6.26 -10.73
N LYS A 102 2.09 -5.19 -11.02
CA LYS A 102 3.27 -5.20 -11.89
C LYS A 102 4.60 -5.31 -11.14
N ILE A 103 4.60 -5.10 -9.84
CA ILE A 103 5.80 -5.20 -9.00
C ILE A 103 6.20 -6.68 -8.86
N PRO A 104 7.51 -7.02 -8.90
CA PRO A 104 7.98 -8.38 -8.74
C PRO A 104 7.58 -8.99 -7.38
N LEU A 105 7.35 -10.31 -7.35
CA LEU A 105 6.97 -11.02 -6.12
C LEU A 105 8.04 -10.90 -5.01
N SER A 106 9.28 -10.62 -5.37
CA SER A 106 10.36 -10.32 -4.43
C SER A 106 10.07 -9.14 -3.50
N PHE A 107 9.29 -8.16 -3.94
CA PHE A 107 8.85 -7.04 -3.12
C PHE A 107 7.95 -7.50 -1.96
N PHE A 108 6.98 -8.36 -2.26
CA PHE A 108 6.03 -8.88 -1.26
C PHE A 108 6.70 -9.78 -0.22
N ALA A 109 7.80 -10.43 -0.57
CA ALA A 109 8.58 -11.22 0.38
C ALA A 109 9.36 -10.37 1.41
N LYS A 110 9.60 -9.08 1.10
CA LYS A 110 10.31 -8.13 1.96
C LYS A 110 9.39 -7.18 2.71
N LYS A 111 8.12 -7.09 2.32
CA LYS A 111 7.12 -6.18 2.88
C LYS A 111 6.03 -6.95 3.60
N ASP A 112 5.64 -6.42 4.74
CA ASP A 112 4.48 -6.90 5.47
C ASP A 112 3.20 -6.58 4.68
N LEU A 113 2.35 -7.58 4.48
CA LEU A 113 1.07 -7.45 3.78
C LEU A 113 0.12 -6.48 4.51
N ALA A 114 0.16 -6.47 5.84
CA ALA A 114 -0.61 -5.54 6.67
C ALA A 114 -0.16 -4.09 6.43
N ASP A 115 1.15 -3.86 6.25
CA ASP A 115 1.71 -2.53 5.92
C ASP A 115 1.23 -2.04 4.54
N LEU A 116 1.23 -2.91 3.53
CA LEU A 116 0.73 -2.58 2.19
C LEU A 116 -0.78 -2.27 2.20
N THR A 117 -1.56 -3.09 2.90
CA THR A 117 -3.00 -2.87 3.06
C THR A 117 -3.28 -1.54 3.76
N SER A 118 -2.56 -1.24 4.85
CA SER A 118 -2.64 0.03 5.56
C SER A 118 -2.30 1.21 4.64
N THR A 119 -1.29 1.08 3.78
CA THR A 119 -0.92 2.14 2.82
C THR A 119 -2.04 2.42 1.82
N ILE A 120 -2.68 1.39 1.26
CA ILE A 120 -3.77 1.56 0.29
C ILE A 120 -5.05 2.10 0.96
N MET A 121 -5.37 1.62 2.16
CA MET A 121 -6.63 1.97 2.82
C MET A 121 -6.48 3.20 3.72
N ALA A 122 -5.65 3.13 4.75
CA ALA A 122 -5.55 4.17 5.78
C ALA A 122 -4.80 5.42 5.29
N ASP A 123 -3.62 5.25 4.65
CA ASP A 123 -2.85 6.41 4.19
C ASP A 123 -3.56 7.16 3.07
N CYS A 124 -4.24 6.45 2.13
CA CYS A 124 -5.07 7.11 1.12
C CYS A 124 -6.21 7.91 1.74
N THR A 125 -6.90 7.38 2.76
CA THR A 125 -7.97 8.11 3.47
C THR A 125 -7.42 9.32 4.23
N TYR A 126 -6.24 9.18 4.86
CA TYR A 126 -5.59 10.31 5.52
C TYR A 126 -5.23 11.42 4.52
N LEU A 127 -4.70 11.08 3.35
CA LEU A 127 -4.41 12.05 2.30
C LEU A 127 -5.68 12.65 1.71
N GLU A 128 -6.77 11.91 1.60
CA GLU A 128 -8.09 12.44 1.23
C GLU A 128 -8.49 13.58 2.17
N THR A 129 -8.40 13.35 3.49
CA THR A 129 -8.66 14.39 4.50
C THR A 129 -7.68 15.55 4.38
N ALA A 130 -6.41 15.29 4.11
CA ALA A 130 -5.41 16.35 3.95
C ALA A 130 -5.68 17.26 2.73
N PHE A 131 -6.13 16.69 1.61
CA PHE A 131 -6.42 17.46 0.39
C PHE A 131 -7.79 18.12 0.41
N SER A 132 -8.75 17.60 1.15
CA SER A 132 -10.06 18.25 1.31
C SER A 132 -10.04 19.33 2.39
N HIS A 133 -9.38 19.11 3.54
CA HIS A 133 -9.51 19.96 4.72
C HIS A 133 -8.26 20.74 5.11
N PHE A 134 -7.03 20.29 4.74
CA PHE A 134 -5.81 20.88 5.30
C PHE A 134 -5.01 21.69 4.28
N ILE A 135 -4.59 21.09 3.18
CA ILE A 135 -3.62 21.68 2.24
C ILE A 135 -4.18 22.87 1.48
N PRO A 136 -5.36 22.79 0.79
CA PRO A 136 -5.92 23.94 0.07
C PRO A 136 -6.31 25.10 0.99
N PRO A 137 -7.01 24.88 2.13
CA PRO A 137 -7.31 25.95 3.06
C PRO A 137 -6.06 26.62 3.66
N PHE A 138 -5.02 25.83 3.98
CA PHE A 138 -3.74 26.35 4.47
C PHE A 138 -3.09 27.29 3.45
N ALA A 139 -2.90 26.79 2.22
CA ALA A 139 -2.26 27.59 1.16
C ALA A 139 -3.12 28.81 0.78
N GLY A 140 -4.44 28.63 0.71
CA GLY A 140 -5.39 29.69 0.44
C GLY A 140 -5.37 30.78 1.52
N SER A 141 -5.30 30.40 2.80
CA SER A 141 -5.19 31.34 3.93
C SER A 141 -3.89 32.14 3.89
N LEU A 142 -2.77 31.51 3.55
CA LEU A 142 -1.50 32.20 3.39
C LEU A 142 -1.55 33.27 2.29
N ILE A 143 -2.02 32.86 1.09
CA ILE A 143 -2.10 33.77 -0.07
C ILE A 143 -3.07 34.92 0.21
N SER A 144 -4.27 34.62 0.72
CA SER A 144 -5.27 35.64 1.04
C SER A 144 -4.77 36.62 2.11
N THR A 145 -4.09 36.12 3.14
CA THR A 145 -3.51 36.96 4.19
C THR A 145 -2.46 37.90 3.64
N VAL A 146 -1.59 37.46 2.75
CA VAL A 146 -0.61 38.35 2.09
C VAL A 146 -1.31 39.45 1.27
N ILE A 147 -2.34 39.10 0.50
CA ILE A 147 -3.11 40.07 -0.31
C ILE A 147 -3.77 41.08 0.60
N ILE A 148 -4.44 40.64 1.68
CA ILE A 148 -5.13 41.53 2.64
C ILE A 148 -4.11 42.38 3.38
N ALA A 149 -2.97 41.81 3.82
CA ALA A 149 -1.92 42.55 4.49
C ALA A 149 -1.36 43.70 3.63
N ILE A 150 -1.11 43.46 2.35
CA ILE A 150 -0.71 44.51 1.40
C ILE A 150 -1.78 45.62 1.33
N SER A 151 -3.04 45.25 1.24
CA SER A 151 -4.14 46.22 1.21
C SER A 151 -4.23 47.06 2.51
N LEU A 152 -3.98 46.45 3.68
CA LEU A 152 -3.95 47.13 4.97
C LEU A 152 -2.80 48.13 5.08
N PHE A 153 -1.62 47.84 4.53
CA PHE A 153 -0.50 48.77 4.47
C PHE A 153 -0.81 50.04 3.66
N PHE A 154 -1.53 49.87 2.54
CA PHE A 154 -2.00 51.03 1.76
C PHE A 154 -3.09 51.83 2.47
N PHE A 155 -3.91 51.20 3.32
CA PHE A 155 -5.00 51.84 4.03
C PHE A 155 -4.49 52.68 5.23
N ASN A 156 -3.67 52.11 6.12
CA ASN A 156 -2.95 52.82 7.19
C ASN A 156 -1.72 52.04 7.64
N PHE A 157 -0.52 52.54 7.36
CA PHE A 157 0.76 51.89 7.61
C PHE A 157 1.00 51.58 9.09
N LYS A 158 0.70 52.57 10.01
CA LYS A 158 0.96 52.39 11.46
C LYS A 158 0.06 51.31 12.06
N MET A 159 -1.21 51.29 11.67
CA MET A 159 -2.18 50.31 12.12
C MET A 159 -1.86 48.90 11.52
N ALA A 160 -1.48 48.84 10.24
CA ALA A 160 -1.08 47.60 9.61
C ALA A 160 0.14 46.96 10.30
N LEU A 161 1.15 47.76 10.64
CA LEU A 161 2.32 47.27 11.37
C LEU A 161 1.93 46.75 12.77
N ALA A 162 1.05 47.48 13.50
CA ALA A 162 0.57 47.09 14.82
C ALA A 162 -0.23 45.78 14.82
N SER A 163 -0.90 45.45 13.69
CA SER A 163 -1.73 44.27 13.54
C SER A 163 -0.95 43.05 12.96
N LEU A 164 -0.04 43.26 12.03
CA LEU A 164 0.54 42.15 11.23
C LEU A 164 1.82 41.55 11.79
N TRP A 165 2.51 42.20 12.74
CA TRP A 165 3.78 41.69 13.33
C TRP A 165 3.63 40.31 13.97
N VAL A 166 2.44 39.97 14.48
CA VAL A 166 2.15 38.70 15.14
C VAL A 166 2.17 37.51 14.18
N LEU A 167 1.89 37.74 12.88
CA LEU A 167 1.84 36.67 11.87
C LEU A 167 3.21 35.97 11.68
N PRO A 168 4.31 36.68 11.37
CA PRO A 168 5.61 36.05 11.25
C PRO A 168 6.05 35.37 12.54
N VAL A 169 5.75 35.94 13.71
CA VAL A 169 6.08 35.35 15.01
C VAL A 169 5.35 34.02 15.21
N ALA A 170 4.04 33.97 14.93
CA ALA A 170 3.26 32.74 15.03
C ALA A 170 3.79 31.63 14.08
N PHE A 171 4.16 32.00 12.84
CA PHE A 171 4.77 31.05 11.90
C PHE A 171 6.15 30.54 12.34
N ILE A 172 6.98 31.41 12.93
CA ILE A 172 8.30 31.01 13.49
C ILE A 172 8.09 30.01 14.61
N ILE A 173 7.13 30.23 15.53
CA ILE A 173 6.83 29.31 16.64
C ILE A 173 6.45 27.93 16.11
N VAL A 174 5.48 27.84 15.20
CA VAL A 174 5.03 26.55 14.66
C VAL A 174 6.09 25.91 13.75
N GLY A 175 6.76 26.70 12.91
CA GLY A 175 7.82 26.22 12.03
C GLY A 175 9.03 25.65 12.79
N SER A 176 9.42 26.27 13.90
CA SER A 176 10.52 25.80 14.76
C SER A 176 10.20 24.46 15.43
N SER A 177 8.92 24.17 15.66
CA SER A 177 8.46 22.92 16.28
C SER A 177 8.41 21.72 15.31
N ALA A 178 8.50 21.94 14.00
CA ALA A 178 8.27 20.90 12.97
C ALA A 178 9.13 19.65 13.19
N LYS A 179 10.43 19.80 13.48
CA LYS A 179 11.34 18.67 13.75
C LYS A 179 10.95 17.91 15.02
N VAL A 180 10.47 18.61 16.06
CA VAL A 180 10.03 17.98 17.31
C VAL A 180 8.76 17.19 17.07
N GLN A 181 7.79 17.78 16.37
CA GLN A 181 6.54 17.14 16.01
C GLN A 181 6.77 15.91 15.12
N GLU A 182 7.63 15.99 14.11
CA GLU A 182 8.00 14.85 13.26
C GLU A 182 8.58 13.70 14.07
N LYS A 183 9.54 13.99 14.98
CA LYS A 183 10.16 12.97 15.84
C LYS A 183 9.17 12.33 16.82
N LEU A 184 8.27 13.11 17.40
CA LEU A 184 7.23 12.60 18.29
C LEU A 184 6.19 11.77 17.52
N GLY A 185 5.77 12.23 16.36
CA GLY A 185 4.85 11.52 15.46
C GLY A 185 5.40 10.17 15.01
N GLN A 186 6.67 10.11 14.58
CA GLN A 186 7.34 8.85 14.21
C GLN A 186 7.38 7.84 15.38
N LYS A 187 7.68 8.31 16.60
CA LYS A 187 7.68 7.44 17.79
C LYS A 187 6.27 6.93 18.15
N SER A 188 5.25 7.77 17.98
CA SER A 188 3.86 7.39 18.18
C SER A 188 3.42 6.37 17.14
N MET A 189 3.74 6.59 15.85
CA MET A 189 3.42 5.67 14.75
C MET A 189 4.10 4.30 14.95
N LYS A 190 5.39 4.28 15.29
CA LYS A 190 6.08 3.03 15.59
C LYS A 190 5.43 2.25 16.73
N ALA A 191 5.00 2.91 17.81
CA ALA A 191 4.32 2.26 18.91
C ALA A 191 2.95 1.67 18.46
N LYS A 192 2.20 2.36 17.59
CA LYS A 192 0.95 1.86 17.01
C LYS A 192 1.16 0.60 16.17
N ILE A 193 2.19 0.60 15.33
CA ILE A 193 2.54 -0.58 14.51
C ILE A 193 2.96 -1.75 15.41
N ASP A 194 3.83 -1.52 16.40
CA ASP A 194 4.27 -2.55 17.36
C ASP A 194 3.07 -3.17 18.14
N CYS A 195 2.06 -2.36 18.44
CA CYS A 195 0.83 -2.81 19.10
C CYS A 195 -0.07 -3.60 18.14
N ALA A 196 -0.28 -3.10 16.93
CA ALA A 196 -1.08 -3.77 15.90
C ALA A 196 -0.52 -5.17 15.57
N ASN A 197 0.81 -5.27 15.39
CA ASN A 197 1.48 -6.55 15.18
C ASN A 197 1.28 -7.50 16.39
N GLY A 198 1.33 -6.97 17.61
CA GLY A 198 1.06 -7.80 18.80
C GLY A 198 -0.39 -8.28 18.90
N ILE A 199 -1.36 -7.48 18.46
CA ILE A 199 -2.77 -7.90 18.39
C ILE A 199 -2.93 -9.00 17.32
N GLN A 200 -2.34 -8.80 16.15
CA GLN A 200 -2.38 -9.78 15.08
C GLN A 200 -1.75 -11.10 15.52
N GLU A 201 -0.56 -11.07 16.11
CA GLU A 201 0.12 -12.25 16.66
C GLU A 201 -0.76 -12.99 17.68
N CYS A 202 -1.45 -12.26 18.57
CA CYS A 202 -2.38 -12.84 19.53
C CYS A 202 -3.54 -13.59 18.85
N ILE A 203 -4.09 -13.02 17.77
CA ILE A 203 -5.19 -13.63 17.03
C ILE A 203 -4.70 -14.87 16.28
N ASP A 204 -3.57 -14.77 15.61
CA ASP A 204 -2.98 -15.86 14.81
C ASP A 204 -2.57 -17.06 15.69
N THR A 205 -2.13 -16.80 16.92
CA THR A 205 -1.63 -17.83 17.85
C THR A 205 -2.60 -18.16 18.98
N VAL A 206 -3.86 -17.73 18.90
CA VAL A 206 -4.85 -17.88 20.01
C VAL A 206 -5.05 -19.34 20.44
N ALA A 207 -5.01 -20.29 19.50
CA ALA A 207 -5.13 -21.71 19.81
C ALA A 207 -3.92 -22.22 20.62
N ASP A 208 -2.71 -21.81 20.25
CA ASP A 208 -1.49 -22.16 20.95
C ASP A 208 -1.41 -21.53 22.34
N LEU A 209 -1.83 -20.26 22.46
CA LEU A 209 -1.91 -19.58 23.74
C LEU A 209 -2.85 -20.30 24.70
N LYS A 210 -4.05 -20.68 24.23
CA LYS A 210 -5.04 -21.43 25.02
C LYS A 210 -4.55 -22.83 25.40
N SER A 211 -3.96 -23.55 24.45
CA SER A 211 -3.49 -24.91 24.70
C SER A 211 -2.36 -24.97 25.74
N ASN A 212 -1.61 -23.87 25.90
CA ASN A 212 -0.50 -23.75 26.85
C ASN A 212 -0.84 -22.92 28.11
N ASN A 213 -2.10 -22.48 28.29
CA ASN A 213 -2.54 -21.56 29.36
C ASN A 213 -1.64 -20.32 29.48
N ALA A 214 -1.28 -19.72 28.32
CA ALA A 214 -0.34 -18.62 28.23
C ALA A 214 -1.00 -17.25 27.97
N GLU A 215 -2.36 -17.21 27.96
CA GLU A 215 -3.15 -16.01 27.62
C GLU A 215 -2.82 -14.84 28.54
N ASP A 216 -2.86 -15.05 29.85
CA ASP A 216 -2.64 -13.98 30.84
C ASP A 216 -1.25 -13.36 30.68
N ARG A 217 -0.23 -14.19 30.43
CA ARG A 217 1.15 -13.74 30.22
C ARG A 217 1.29 -12.92 28.95
N TYR A 218 0.61 -13.37 27.88
CA TYR A 218 0.64 -12.66 26.59
C TYR A 218 -0.13 -11.34 26.67
N LEU A 219 -1.33 -11.35 27.26
CA LEU A 219 -2.16 -10.16 27.47
C LEU A 219 -1.43 -9.11 28.30
N ALA A 220 -0.73 -9.49 29.39
CA ALA A 220 0.10 -8.56 30.15
C ALA A 220 1.22 -7.90 29.32
N THR A 221 1.71 -8.59 28.28
CA THR A 221 2.68 -8.02 27.35
C THR A 221 2.01 -7.07 26.36
N LEU A 222 0.82 -7.41 25.89
CA LEU A 222 0.01 -6.58 25.01
C LEU A 222 -0.45 -5.29 25.70
N ASP A 223 -0.86 -5.38 26.97
CA ASP A 223 -1.23 -4.21 27.80
C ASP A 223 -0.08 -3.19 27.85
N LYS A 224 1.16 -3.65 28.07
CA LYS A 224 2.34 -2.77 28.03
C LYS A 224 2.56 -2.11 26.66
N LYS A 225 2.24 -2.82 25.55
CA LYS A 225 2.29 -2.22 24.20
C LYS A 225 1.20 -1.15 24.04
N ILE A 226 -0.01 -1.38 24.57
CA ILE A 226 -1.13 -0.43 24.57
C ILE A 226 -0.79 0.82 25.40
N GLU A 227 -0.32 0.64 26.64
CA GLU A 227 0.14 1.76 27.49
C GLU A 227 1.24 2.60 26.81
N LYS A 228 2.16 1.93 26.09
CA LYS A 228 3.20 2.62 25.32
C LYS A 228 2.60 3.43 24.16
N VAL A 229 1.56 2.93 23.46
CA VAL A 229 0.83 3.68 22.44
C VAL A 229 0.21 4.93 23.05
N GLU A 230 -0.53 4.78 24.15
CA GLU A 230 -1.17 5.89 24.86
C GLU A 230 -0.16 6.94 25.31
N SER A 231 0.89 6.53 26.00
CA SER A 231 1.96 7.45 26.46
C SER A 231 2.64 8.18 25.31
N ARG A 232 2.87 7.52 24.16
CA ARG A 232 3.47 8.15 22.99
C ARG A 232 2.50 9.07 22.26
N ALA A 233 1.21 8.70 22.18
CA ALA A 233 0.17 9.54 21.62
C ALA A 233 0.01 10.83 22.44
N LEU A 234 -0.14 10.72 23.77
CA LEU A 234 -0.22 11.88 24.66
C LEU A 234 0.98 12.83 24.52
N LYS A 235 2.21 12.28 24.49
CA LYS A 235 3.43 13.11 24.29
C LYS A 235 3.44 13.80 22.93
N SER A 236 2.94 13.16 21.89
CA SER A 236 2.82 13.75 20.56
C SER A 236 1.78 14.86 20.53
N GLU A 237 0.59 14.62 21.11
CA GLU A 237 -0.50 15.60 21.19
C GLU A 237 -0.10 16.82 22.02
N PHE A 238 0.43 16.64 23.22
CA PHE A 238 0.91 17.75 24.06
C PHE A 238 2.02 18.53 23.38
N GLY A 239 2.99 17.83 22.74
CA GLY A 239 4.05 18.48 22.00
C GLY A 239 3.54 19.36 20.88
N THR A 240 2.49 18.92 20.16
CA THR A 240 1.84 19.71 19.11
C THR A 240 1.00 20.85 19.70
N ALA A 241 0.19 20.55 20.71
CA ALA A 241 -0.73 21.50 21.33
C ALA A 241 -0.01 22.72 21.93
N ILE A 242 1.12 22.53 22.62
CA ILE A 242 1.89 23.64 23.21
C ILE A 242 2.31 24.66 22.15
N PHE A 243 2.90 24.22 21.05
CA PHE A 243 3.37 25.12 20.00
C PHE A 243 2.22 25.81 19.25
N VAL A 244 1.18 25.03 18.88
CA VAL A 244 0.02 25.57 18.16
C VAL A 244 -0.75 26.55 19.03
N SER A 245 -1.03 26.19 20.29
CA SER A 245 -1.73 27.10 21.23
C SER A 245 -0.94 28.36 21.52
N SER A 246 0.40 28.24 21.70
CA SER A 246 1.26 29.42 21.88
C SER A 246 1.21 30.36 20.68
N ALA A 247 1.25 29.82 19.46
CA ALA A 247 1.12 30.62 18.24
C ALA A 247 -0.26 31.30 18.13
N GLN A 248 -1.34 30.59 18.49
CA GLN A 248 -2.68 31.15 18.52
C GLN A 248 -2.85 32.27 19.57
N MET A 249 -2.20 32.10 20.75
CA MET A 249 -2.17 33.17 21.76
C MET A 249 -1.45 34.42 21.24
N VAL A 250 -0.33 34.24 20.53
CA VAL A 250 0.38 35.36 19.90
C VAL A 250 -0.51 36.10 18.88
N LEU A 251 -1.30 35.37 18.06
CA LEU A 251 -2.25 36.01 17.15
C LEU A 251 -3.28 36.88 17.90
N LYS A 252 -3.80 36.41 19.03
CA LYS A 252 -4.74 37.20 19.85
C LYS A 252 -4.10 38.47 20.41
N LEU A 253 -2.80 38.44 20.73
CA LEU A 253 -2.05 39.65 21.14
C LEU A 253 -2.05 40.73 20.04
N GLY A 254 -2.15 40.33 18.77
CA GLY A 254 -2.26 41.26 17.64
C GLY A 254 -3.52 42.12 17.71
N ILE A 255 -4.65 41.61 18.22
CA ILE A 255 -5.87 42.42 18.43
C ILE A 255 -5.61 43.45 19.55
N ALA A 256 -4.96 43.02 20.63
CA ALA A 256 -4.62 43.91 21.75
C ALA A 256 -3.67 45.05 21.34
N THR A 257 -2.62 44.72 20.55
CA THR A 257 -1.67 45.73 20.05
C THR A 257 -2.33 46.68 19.05
N THR A 258 -3.22 46.17 18.21
CA THR A 258 -4.02 46.99 17.29
C THR A 258 -4.92 47.95 18.06
N ALA A 259 -5.60 47.49 19.10
CA ALA A 259 -6.45 48.32 19.96
C ALA A 259 -5.63 49.39 20.70
N LEU A 260 -4.48 49.02 21.28
CA LEU A 260 -3.60 49.93 22.03
C LEU A 260 -3.02 51.03 21.12
N VAL A 261 -2.40 50.62 19.99
CA VAL A 261 -1.80 51.59 19.06
C VAL A 261 -2.88 52.47 18.43
N GLY A 262 -4.04 51.87 18.05
CA GLY A 262 -5.16 52.61 17.49
C GLY A 262 -5.73 53.63 18.46
N SER A 263 -5.87 53.29 19.75
CA SER A 263 -6.34 54.24 20.78
C SER A 263 -5.35 55.39 20.94
N LEU A 264 -4.03 55.13 20.94
CA LEU A 264 -3.01 56.18 21.01
C LEU A 264 -3.04 57.10 19.79
N LEU A 265 -3.25 56.57 18.59
CA LEU A 265 -3.38 57.38 17.37
C LEU A 265 -4.69 58.20 17.32
N LEU A 266 -5.77 57.65 17.87
CA LEU A 266 -7.03 58.36 18.05
C LEU A 266 -6.87 59.59 18.97
N VAL A 267 -6.25 59.40 20.14
CA VAL A 267 -6.00 60.50 21.11
C VAL A 267 -5.11 61.56 20.49
N LYS A 268 -4.15 61.20 19.64
CA LYS A 268 -3.30 62.14 18.92
C LYS A 268 -3.98 62.86 17.74
N GLY A 269 -5.18 62.46 17.39
CA GLY A 269 -5.89 62.97 16.21
C GLY A 269 -5.35 62.51 14.85
N GLU A 270 -4.46 61.50 14.86
CA GLU A 270 -3.84 60.94 13.65
C GLU A 270 -4.70 59.83 12.99
N LEU A 271 -5.75 59.39 13.66
CA LEU A 271 -6.65 58.31 13.19
C LEU A 271 -8.10 58.71 13.47
N ASP A 272 -9.02 58.46 12.56
CA ASP A 272 -10.44 58.59 12.79
C ASP A 272 -11.09 57.37 13.43
N VAL A 273 -12.17 57.55 14.17
CA VAL A 273 -12.88 56.48 14.90
C VAL A 273 -13.33 55.36 13.96
N LEU A 274 -13.77 55.70 12.76
CA LEU A 274 -14.27 54.75 11.79
C LEU A 274 -13.14 53.84 11.28
N THR A 275 -11.99 54.38 10.94
CA THR A 275 -10.79 53.62 10.53
C THR A 275 -10.33 52.70 11.65
N PHE A 276 -10.31 53.17 12.89
CA PHE A 276 -9.98 52.34 14.03
C PHE A 276 -10.90 51.12 14.18
N PHE A 277 -12.22 51.37 14.12
CA PHE A 277 -13.24 50.31 14.21
C PHE A 277 -13.08 49.27 13.09
N VAL A 278 -12.86 49.72 11.85
CA VAL A 278 -12.66 48.83 10.70
C VAL A 278 -11.39 48.00 10.84
N PHE A 279 -10.29 48.57 11.34
CA PHE A 279 -9.08 47.78 11.59
C PHE A 279 -9.32 46.67 12.62
N LEU A 280 -10.03 46.93 13.70
CA LEU A 280 -10.36 45.89 14.69
C LEU A 280 -11.17 44.73 14.09
N LEU A 281 -12.16 45.07 13.25
CA LEU A 281 -12.98 44.06 12.55
C LEU A 281 -12.17 43.25 11.53
N LEU A 282 -11.37 43.95 10.70
CA LEU A 282 -10.55 43.30 9.68
C LEU A 282 -9.51 42.35 10.28
N VAL A 283 -8.85 42.82 11.34
CA VAL A 283 -7.83 42.02 12.04
C VAL A 283 -8.43 40.79 12.72
N SER A 284 -9.58 40.94 13.37
CA SER A 284 -10.31 39.80 13.94
C SER A 284 -10.63 38.76 12.86
N ARG A 285 -11.14 39.18 11.69
CA ARG A 285 -11.48 38.28 10.57
C ARG A 285 -10.26 37.70 9.87
N LEU A 286 -9.13 38.42 9.83
CA LEU A 286 -7.90 37.94 9.22
C LEU A 286 -7.25 36.79 10.03
N TYR A 287 -7.37 36.82 11.35
CA TYR A 287 -6.73 35.83 12.21
C TYR A 287 -7.48 34.50 12.22
N ASP A 288 -8.79 34.44 11.98
CA ASP A 288 -9.57 33.19 11.97
C ASP A 288 -9.01 32.16 10.98
N PRO A 289 -8.84 32.47 9.67
CA PRO A 289 -8.21 31.54 8.73
C PRO A 289 -6.77 31.17 9.10
N MET A 290 -6.05 32.10 9.72
CA MET A 290 -4.67 31.86 10.14
C MET A 290 -4.57 30.92 11.33
N GLN A 291 -5.47 31.00 12.31
CA GLN A 291 -5.55 30.03 13.40
C GLN A 291 -5.84 28.62 12.89
N ALA A 292 -6.80 28.48 11.97
CA ALA A 292 -7.08 27.23 11.30
C ALA A 292 -5.86 26.71 10.51
N ALA A 293 -5.17 27.60 9.79
CA ALA A 293 -3.95 27.27 9.05
C ALA A 293 -2.82 26.73 9.95
N LEU A 294 -2.62 27.31 11.14
CA LEU A 294 -1.60 26.84 12.09
C LEU A 294 -1.90 25.42 12.63
N ILE A 295 -3.18 25.10 12.88
CA ILE A 295 -3.60 23.73 13.25
C ILE A 295 -3.34 22.77 12.09
N ASN A 296 -3.73 23.15 10.89
CA ASN A 296 -3.60 22.32 9.70
C ASN A 296 -2.12 22.07 9.33
N LEU A 297 -1.21 22.98 9.66
CA LEU A 297 0.21 22.83 9.37
C LEU A 297 0.80 21.57 10.04
N ALA A 298 0.42 21.27 11.27
CA ALA A 298 0.85 20.05 11.97
C ALA A 298 0.36 18.78 11.24
N ALA A 299 -0.90 18.77 10.79
CA ALA A 299 -1.46 17.67 10.01
C ALA A 299 -0.78 17.54 8.63
N ILE A 300 -0.45 18.66 7.98
CA ILE A 300 0.28 18.66 6.70
C ILE A 300 1.69 18.07 6.84
N ILE A 301 2.38 18.34 7.94
CA ILE A 301 3.72 17.78 8.20
C ILE A 301 3.64 16.24 8.28
N SER A 302 2.60 15.70 8.91
CA SER A 302 2.43 14.24 9.03
C SER A 302 2.11 13.54 7.70
N THR A 303 1.55 14.24 6.71
CA THR A 303 1.27 13.66 5.38
C THR A 303 2.54 13.20 4.66
N LYS A 304 3.69 13.80 4.98
CA LYS A 304 4.97 13.46 4.35
C LYS A 304 5.34 11.98 4.51
N THR A 305 5.07 11.40 5.67
CA THR A 305 5.34 9.99 5.94
C THR A 305 4.42 9.08 5.10
N ASN A 306 3.14 9.41 5.02
CA ASN A 306 2.16 8.63 4.25
C ASN A 306 2.47 8.69 2.75
N VAL A 307 2.84 9.88 2.25
CA VAL A 307 3.29 10.06 0.85
C VAL A 307 4.56 9.25 0.57
N ALA A 308 5.54 9.23 1.48
CA ALA A 308 6.77 8.48 1.29
C ALA A 308 6.50 6.97 1.13
N ARG A 309 5.59 6.39 1.93
CA ARG A 309 5.17 4.99 1.81
C ARG A 309 4.47 4.69 0.48
N MET A 310 3.63 5.60 0.00
CA MET A 310 3.00 5.46 -1.32
C MET A 310 4.00 5.56 -2.45
N ASN A 311 4.92 6.53 -2.39
CA ASN A 311 5.94 6.70 -3.40
C ASN A 311 6.90 5.50 -3.44
N GLU A 312 7.18 4.86 -2.31
CA GLU A 312 7.95 3.60 -2.27
C GLU A 312 7.31 2.51 -3.14
N ILE A 313 5.98 2.42 -3.17
CA ILE A 313 5.26 1.51 -4.04
C ILE A 313 5.26 2.02 -5.49
N LEU A 314 4.91 3.30 -5.70
CA LEU A 314 4.75 3.88 -7.04
C LEU A 314 6.06 3.97 -7.82
N ASP A 315 7.17 4.27 -7.15
CA ASP A 315 8.49 4.46 -7.75
C ASP A 315 9.27 3.13 -7.83
N HIS A 316 8.76 2.03 -7.22
CA HIS A 316 9.44 0.74 -7.28
C HIS A 316 9.60 0.29 -8.74
N GLU A 317 10.78 -0.26 -9.06
CA GLU A 317 11.05 -0.80 -10.38
C GLU A 317 10.10 -1.96 -10.70
N VAL A 318 9.63 -1.98 -11.93
CA VAL A 318 8.74 -3.02 -12.47
C VAL A 318 9.56 -3.91 -13.37
N GLN A 319 9.41 -5.24 -13.21
CA GLN A 319 9.98 -6.16 -14.18
C GLN A 319 9.32 -5.91 -15.54
N SER A 320 10.14 -5.60 -16.53
CA SER A 320 9.72 -5.38 -17.91
C SER A 320 10.31 -6.46 -18.82
N GLY A 321 9.81 -6.56 -20.03
CA GLY A 321 10.31 -7.49 -21.04
C GLY A 321 9.40 -7.54 -22.26
N ASP A 322 9.79 -8.38 -23.20
CA ASP A 322 9.02 -8.59 -24.43
C ASP A 322 7.75 -9.40 -24.16
N THR A 323 6.66 -9.00 -24.80
CA THR A 323 5.38 -9.70 -24.77
C THR A 323 5.27 -10.77 -25.84
N LYS A 324 6.27 -10.88 -26.74
CA LYS A 324 6.31 -11.90 -27.79
C LYS A 324 7.20 -13.05 -27.37
N ILE A 325 6.65 -14.25 -27.43
CA ILE A 325 7.34 -15.50 -27.15
C ILE A 325 7.85 -16.06 -28.48
N ASN A 326 9.19 -16.15 -28.63
CA ASN A 326 9.87 -16.76 -29.77
C ASN A 326 10.72 -17.95 -29.32
N ASN A 327 10.12 -18.89 -28.58
CA ASN A 327 10.80 -20.03 -28.02
C ASN A 327 10.93 -21.17 -29.03
N ASN A 328 12.06 -21.88 -28.97
CA ASN A 328 12.29 -23.13 -29.71
C ASN A 328 12.20 -24.30 -28.72
N GLY A 329 10.97 -24.77 -28.49
CA GLY A 329 10.69 -25.77 -27.47
C GLY A 329 10.46 -25.18 -26.06
N TYR A 330 10.52 -26.05 -25.03
CA TYR A 330 10.19 -25.69 -23.63
C TYR A 330 11.23 -26.18 -22.63
N ASP A 331 12.48 -26.34 -23.08
CA ASP A 331 13.59 -26.66 -22.18
C ASP A 331 13.82 -25.50 -21.20
N VAL A 332 14.00 -25.80 -19.92
CA VAL A 332 14.39 -24.81 -18.90
C VAL A 332 15.86 -25.03 -18.56
N VAL A 333 16.72 -24.08 -18.91
CA VAL A 333 18.17 -24.20 -18.75
C VAL A 333 18.72 -23.13 -17.83
N PHE A 334 19.44 -23.56 -16.80
CA PHE A 334 20.20 -22.72 -15.89
C PHE A 334 21.66 -22.74 -16.29
N ASN A 335 22.26 -21.56 -16.51
CA ASN A 335 23.67 -21.38 -16.90
C ASN A 335 24.39 -20.51 -15.87
N ASN A 336 25.23 -21.13 -15.02
CA ASN A 336 26.06 -20.46 -14.00
C ASN A 336 25.25 -19.49 -13.11
N VAL A 337 24.04 -19.87 -12.72
CA VAL A 337 23.12 -19.02 -11.98
C VAL A 337 23.55 -18.90 -10.53
N SER A 338 23.72 -17.66 -10.07
CA SER A 338 23.92 -17.34 -8.66
C SER A 338 22.81 -16.40 -8.19
N PHE A 339 22.41 -16.56 -6.92
CA PHE A 339 21.33 -15.78 -6.34
C PHE A 339 21.48 -15.60 -4.83
N ALA A 340 21.09 -14.42 -4.34
CA ALA A 340 20.96 -14.08 -2.94
C ALA A 340 19.65 -13.30 -2.70
N TYR A 341 18.93 -13.60 -1.61
CA TYR A 341 17.77 -12.82 -1.22
C TYR A 341 18.14 -11.46 -0.62
N ASN A 342 19.31 -11.39 0.03
CA ASN A 342 19.93 -10.18 0.59
C ASN A 342 21.42 -10.23 0.26
N ASP A 343 22.09 -9.09 0.33
CA ASP A 343 23.49 -8.93 -0.09
C ASP A 343 24.48 -9.84 0.67
N ASP A 344 24.12 -10.32 1.86
CA ASP A 344 25.04 -11.04 2.75
C ASP A 344 25.09 -12.56 2.58
N ASN A 345 24.04 -13.21 2.02
CA ASN A 345 23.95 -14.68 1.96
C ASN A 345 23.59 -15.19 0.57
N LYS A 346 24.57 -15.75 -0.15
CA LYS A 346 24.33 -16.47 -1.40
C LYS A 346 23.59 -17.77 -1.14
N VAL A 347 22.40 -17.92 -1.73
CA VAL A 347 21.58 -19.13 -1.64
C VAL A 347 21.87 -20.09 -2.78
N LEU A 348 22.19 -19.57 -3.97
CA LEU A 348 22.66 -20.34 -5.11
C LEU A 348 24.01 -19.80 -5.58
N ASN A 349 24.91 -20.70 -5.96
CA ASN A 349 26.25 -20.38 -6.42
C ASN A 349 26.62 -21.23 -7.65
N ASN A 350 26.69 -20.59 -8.82
CA ASN A 350 27.04 -21.20 -10.11
C ASN A 350 26.24 -22.47 -10.44
N VAL A 351 24.92 -22.44 -10.22
CA VAL A 351 24.03 -23.56 -10.54
C VAL A 351 23.84 -23.65 -12.05
N SER A 352 24.15 -24.84 -12.62
CA SER A 352 23.99 -25.13 -14.05
C SER A 352 23.35 -26.50 -14.23
N PHE A 353 22.20 -26.54 -14.91
CA PHE A 353 21.51 -27.77 -15.33
C PHE A 353 20.48 -27.46 -16.42
N ALA A 354 19.97 -28.51 -17.05
CA ALA A 354 18.86 -28.40 -18.01
C ALA A 354 17.74 -29.38 -17.64
N ALA A 355 16.51 -28.86 -17.56
CA ALA A 355 15.28 -29.66 -17.56
C ALA A 355 14.73 -29.67 -19.01
N ARG A 356 14.78 -30.83 -19.65
CA ARG A 356 14.46 -30.97 -21.07
C ARG A 356 12.96 -31.13 -21.29
N GLN A 357 12.52 -30.73 -22.45
CA GLN A 357 11.13 -30.88 -22.86
C GLN A 357 10.72 -32.34 -22.86
N GLY A 358 9.57 -32.63 -22.23
CA GLY A 358 9.01 -33.96 -22.14
C GLY A 358 9.62 -34.83 -21.05
N GLU A 359 10.62 -34.33 -20.29
CA GLU A 359 11.28 -35.01 -19.19
C GLU A 359 10.83 -34.48 -17.82
N ILE A 360 10.87 -35.35 -16.82
CA ILE A 360 10.64 -35.03 -15.42
C ILE A 360 12.02 -34.83 -14.76
N THR A 361 12.34 -33.59 -14.40
CA THR A 361 13.56 -33.26 -13.64
C THR A 361 13.23 -33.06 -12.17
N ALA A 362 13.73 -33.91 -11.30
CA ALA A 362 13.53 -33.82 -9.85
C ALA A 362 14.66 -33.04 -9.17
N LEU A 363 14.32 -32.05 -8.37
CA LEU A 363 15.21 -31.31 -7.48
C LEU A 363 15.15 -31.94 -6.09
N VAL A 364 16.28 -32.49 -5.62
CA VAL A 364 16.42 -33.13 -4.30
C VAL A 364 17.57 -32.48 -3.53
N GLY A 365 17.65 -32.74 -2.24
CA GLY A 365 18.73 -32.22 -1.39
C GLY A 365 18.25 -31.86 0.01
N PRO A 366 19.18 -31.56 0.94
CA PRO A 366 18.85 -31.17 2.30
C PRO A 366 18.00 -29.88 2.36
N SER A 367 17.33 -29.65 3.49
CA SER A 367 16.63 -28.39 3.74
C SER A 367 17.63 -27.22 3.65
N GLY A 368 17.21 -26.12 3.03
CA GLY A 368 18.09 -24.97 2.77
C GLY A 368 19.04 -25.14 1.57
N GLY A 369 19.02 -26.28 0.85
CA GLY A 369 19.89 -26.51 -0.32
C GLY A 369 19.60 -25.65 -1.56
N GLY A 370 18.52 -24.85 -1.58
CA GLY A 370 18.18 -23.94 -2.68
C GLY A 370 17.10 -24.44 -3.65
N LYS A 371 16.45 -25.58 -3.39
CA LYS A 371 15.42 -26.19 -4.28
C LYS A 371 14.27 -25.27 -4.63
N THR A 372 13.61 -24.70 -3.62
CA THR A 372 12.49 -23.76 -3.80
C THR A 372 12.96 -22.46 -4.48
N THR A 373 14.20 -22.05 -4.24
CA THR A 373 14.80 -20.88 -4.90
C THR A 373 14.98 -21.12 -6.40
N VAL A 374 15.42 -22.31 -6.81
CA VAL A 374 15.51 -22.71 -8.23
C VAL A 374 14.14 -22.64 -8.90
N SER A 375 13.10 -23.21 -8.29
CA SER A 375 11.73 -23.16 -8.84
C SER A 375 11.22 -21.72 -8.99
N ARG A 376 11.46 -20.88 -7.98
CA ARG A 376 11.06 -19.47 -7.99
C ARG A 376 11.79 -18.65 -9.05
N LEU A 377 13.07 -18.92 -9.28
CA LEU A 377 13.87 -18.29 -10.33
C LEU A 377 13.44 -18.76 -11.72
N ALA A 378 13.10 -20.05 -11.91
CA ALA A 378 12.57 -20.57 -13.15
C ALA A 378 11.28 -19.85 -13.59
N ALA A 379 10.43 -19.52 -12.62
CA ALA A 379 9.19 -18.74 -12.85
C ALA A 379 9.41 -17.21 -12.89
N ARG A 380 10.64 -16.74 -12.75
CA ARG A 380 10.99 -15.31 -12.66
C ARG A 380 10.24 -14.56 -11.54
N PHE A 381 9.97 -15.22 -10.42
CA PHE A 381 9.47 -14.53 -9.22
C PHE A 381 10.53 -13.63 -8.61
N TRP A 382 11.81 -13.94 -8.87
CA TRP A 382 13.01 -13.15 -8.62
C TRP A 382 13.90 -13.18 -9.87
N ASP A 383 14.68 -12.16 -10.08
CA ASP A 383 15.71 -12.15 -11.10
C ASP A 383 17.03 -12.72 -10.50
N ALA A 384 17.79 -13.48 -11.30
CA ALA A 384 19.09 -14.01 -10.87
C ALA A 384 20.10 -12.87 -10.61
N SER A 385 20.95 -13.02 -9.59
CA SER A 385 22.02 -12.05 -9.32
C SER A 385 23.13 -12.11 -10.38
N SER A 386 23.39 -13.30 -10.93
CA SER A 386 24.31 -13.52 -12.08
C SER A 386 23.98 -14.82 -12.77
N GLY A 387 24.50 -15.00 -14.00
CA GLY A 387 24.17 -16.13 -14.87
C GLY A 387 22.90 -15.86 -15.67
N THR A 388 22.45 -16.87 -16.42
CA THR A 388 21.26 -16.76 -17.28
C THR A 388 20.34 -17.97 -17.10
N ILE A 389 19.04 -17.73 -17.17
CA ILE A 389 18.01 -18.78 -17.19
C ILE A 389 17.26 -18.61 -18.51
N THR A 390 17.14 -19.72 -19.26
CA THR A 390 16.43 -19.68 -20.54
C THR A 390 15.28 -20.66 -20.59
N VAL A 391 14.24 -20.30 -21.35
CA VAL A 391 13.10 -21.20 -21.70
C VAL A 391 13.06 -21.29 -23.22
N GLY A 392 13.27 -22.52 -23.75
CA GLY A 392 13.34 -22.75 -25.18
C GLY A 392 14.38 -21.84 -25.88
N GLY A 393 15.51 -21.56 -25.22
CA GLY A 393 16.58 -20.72 -25.72
C GLY A 393 16.40 -19.21 -25.47
N MET A 394 15.23 -18.75 -25.03
CA MET A 394 14.98 -17.34 -24.70
C MET A 394 15.41 -17.04 -23.26
N ASP A 395 16.13 -15.96 -23.04
CA ASP A 395 16.47 -15.47 -21.70
C ASP A 395 15.20 -14.93 -21.01
N ILE A 396 14.84 -15.53 -19.88
CA ILE A 396 13.62 -15.16 -19.13
C ILE A 396 13.71 -13.74 -18.59
N SER A 397 14.88 -13.16 -18.39
CA SER A 397 15.05 -11.79 -17.92
C SER A 397 14.55 -10.75 -18.93
N GLN A 398 14.47 -11.13 -20.20
CA GLN A 398 14.00 -10.27 -21.29
C GLN A 398 12.50 -10.44 -21.63
N ILE A 399 11.80 -11.35 -20.95
CA ILE A 399 10.38 -11.65 -21.21
C ILE A 399 9.54 -11.02 -20.12
N GLU A 400 8.42 -10.37 -20.48
CA GLU A 400 7.46 -9.88 -19.49
C GLU A 400 6.99 -11.01 -18.54
N PRO A 401 6.96 -10.81 -17.21
CA PRO A 401 6.62 -11.89 -16.27
C PRO A 401 5.27 -12.56 -16.51
N GLU A 402 4.21 -11.80 -16.82
CA GLU A 402 2.89 -12.38 -17.12
C GLU A 402 2.92 -13.25 -18.39
N THR A 403 3.66 -12.80 -19.38
CA THR A 403 3.88 -13.55 -20.64
C THR A 403 4.68 -14.83 -20.40
N LEU A 404 5.76 -14.75 -19.62
CA LEU A 404 6.53 -15.93 -19.21
C LEU A 404 5.68 -16.91 -18.41
N LEU A 405 4.94 -16.44 -17.42
CA LEU A 405 4.08 -17.26 -16.58
C LEU A 405 2.95 -17.94 -17.37
N SER A 406 2.59 -17.45 -18.56
CA SER A 406 1.64 -18.16 -19.42
C SER A 406 2.14 -19.54 -19.87
N LEU A 407 3.47 -19.74 -19.90
CA LEU A 407 4.12 -21.03 -20.23
C LEU A 407 4.18 -21.99 -19.06
N TYR A 408 3.84 -21.58 -17.84
CA TYR A 408 3.97 -22.39 -16.63
C TYR A 408 2.62 -22.72 -16.01
N SER A 409 2.40 -23.97 -15.63
CA SER A 409 1.41 -24.41 -14.65
C SER A 409 2.14 -24.69 -13.34
N ILE A 410 1.77 -24.02 -12.25
CA ILE A 410 2.46 -24.13 -10.97
C ILE A 410 1.51 -24.75 -9.94
N VAL A 411 1.94 -25.78 -9.26
CA VAL A 411 1.24 -26.40 -8.12
C VAL A 411 2.11 -26.16 -6.89
N PHE A 412 1.66 -25.27 -6.02
CA PHE A 412 2.37 -24.92 -4.78
C PHE A 412 2.12 -25.93 -3.67
N GLN A 413 3.03 -26.01 -2.71
CA GLN A 413 2.88 -26.77 -1.48
C GLN A 413 1.72 -26.22 -0.64
N ASP A 414 1.73 -24.92 -0.38
CA ASP A 414 0.66 -24.22 0.31
C ASP A 414 -0.33 -23.65 -0.68
N VAL A 415 -1.51 -24.25 -0.72
CA VAL A 415 -2.58 -23.84 -1.65
C VAL A 415 -3.36 -22.68 -1.08
N THR A 416 -3.32 -21.55 -1.78
CA THR A 416 -4.18 -20.40 -1.48
C THR A 416 -5.46 -20.45 -2.31
N LEU A 417 -6.60 -20.38 -1.61
CA LEU A 417 -7.94 -20.33 -2.20
C LEU A 417 -8.63 -19.00 -1.87
N PHE A 418 -9.46 -18.56 -2.79
CA PHE A 418 -10.24 -17.34 -2.62
C PHE A 418 -11.60 -17.64 -1.98
N ASN A 419 -12.12 -16.70 -1.21
CA ASN A 419 -13.45 -16.80 -0.61
C ASN A 419 -14.54 -16.65 -1.68
N THR A 420 -14.74 -17.72 -2.43
CA THR A 420 -15.73 -17.86 -3.51
C THR A 420 -16.05 -19.34 -3.69
N SER A 421 -16.80 -19.70 -4.74
CA SER A 421 -17.18 -21.10 -5.01
C SER A 421 -15.99 -21.94 -5.48
N ILE A 422 -16.13 -23.27 -5.41
CA ILE A 422 -15.17 -24.24 -5.97
C ILE A 422 -14.97 -23.97 -7.47
N MET A 423 -16.07 -23.75 -8.21
CA MET A 423 -16.07 -23.46 -9.63
C MET A 423 -15.18 -22.26 -9.96
N GLU A 424 -15.41 -21.12 -9.28
CA GLU A 424 -14.66 -19.90 -9.54
C GLU A 424 -13.19 -20.01 -9.10
N ASN A 425 -12.91 -20.77 -8.05
CA ASN A 425 -11.52 -21.07 -7.67
C ASN A 425 -10.76 -21.84 -8.76
N ILE A 426 -11.40 -22.80 -9.42
CA ILE A 426 -10.78 -23.54 -10.54
C ILE A 426 -10.66 -22.62 -11.77
N ARG A 427 -11.68 -21.79 -12.06
CA ARG A 427 -11.71 -20.86 -13.20
C ARG A 427 -10.53 -19.88 -13.23
N LEU A 428 -9.90 -19.60 -12.09
CA LEU A 428 -8.67 -18.79 -12.03
C LEU A 428 -7.53 -19.36 -12.88
N GLY A 429 -7.54 -20.64 -13.19
CA GLY A 429 -6.53 -21.26 -14.07
C GLY A 429 -6.52 -20.69 -15.49
N LYS A 430 -7.67 -20.24 -16.02
CA LYS A 430 -7.78 -19.71 -17.39
C LYS A 430 -8.85 -18.63 -17.44
N LYS A 431 -8.47 -17.40 -17.77
CA LYS A 431 -9.39 -16.28 -17.94
C LYS A 431 -10.41 -16.57 -19.04
N GLY A 432 -11.70 -16.42 -18.72
CA GLY A 432 -12.80 -16.64 -19.67
C GLY A 432 -13.11 -18.10 -19.96
N ALA A 433 -12.65 -19.04 -19.15
CA ALA A 433 -13.00 -20.46 -19.27
C ALA A 433 -14.50 -20.68 -19.10
N THR A 434 -15.08 -21.54 -19.95
CA THR A 434 -16.48 -21.96 -19.83
C THR A 434 -16.67 -22.92 -18.65
N ASP A 435 -17.91 -23.07 -18.18
CA ASP A 435 -18.23 -24.01 -17.10
C ASP A 435 -17.84 -25.45 -17.48
N GLU A 436 -18.02 -25.82 -18.72
CA GLU A 436 -17.67 -27.14 -19.26
C GLU A 436 -16.16 -27.39 -19.19
N GLU A 437 -15.33 -26.40 -19.57
CA GLU A 437 -13.87 -26.49 -19.45
C GLU A 437 -13.43 -26.62 -17.99
N VAL A 438 -14.07 -25.88 -17.08
CA VAL A 438 -13.78 -25.92 -15.63
C VAL A 438 -14.14 -27.29 -15.06
N LEU A 439 -15.32 -27.81 -15.35
CA LEU A 439 -15.78 -29.13 -14.90
C LEU A 439 -14.91 -30.25 -15.46
N PHE A 440 -14.49 -30.15 -16.72
CA PHE A 440 -13.56 -31.12 -17.32
C PHE A 440 -12.20 -31.13 -16.57
N ALA A 441 -11.62 -29.97 -16.31
CA ALA A 441 -10.37 -29.85 -15.54
C ALA A 441 -10.53 -30.37 -14.10
N ALA A 442 -11.67 -30.08 -13.47
CA ALA A 442 -12.03 -30.57 -12.14
C ALA A 442 -12.10 -32.11 -12.10
N LYS A 443 -12.72 -32.72 -13.09
CA LYS A 443 -12.81 -34.17 -13.21
C LYS A 443 -11.44 -34.83 -13.37
N LEU A 444 -10.55 -34.24 -14.19
CA LEU A 444 -9.18 -34.72 -14.33
C LEU A 444 -8.38 -34.67 -13.02
N ALA A 445 -8.69 -33.70 -12.15
CA ALA A 445 -8.10 -33.53 -10.84
C ALA A 445 -8.83 -34.32 -9.72
N ASN A 446 -9.80 -35.16 -10.06
CA ASN A 446 -10.64 -35.93 -9.13
C ASN A 446 -11.40 -35.04 -8.10
N CYS A 447 -11.84 -33.84 -8.51
CA CYS A 447 -12.64 -32.95 -7.66
C CYS A 447 -14.09 -33.40 -7.51
N ASP A 448 -14.65 -34.14 -8.48
CA ASP A 448 -16.05 -34.63 -8.47
C ASP A 448 -16.39 -35.39 -7.18
N GLU A 449 -15.43 -36.11 -6.63
CA GLU A 449 -15.61 -36.97 -5.47
C GLU A 449 -16.04 -36.20 -4.21
N PHE A 450 -15.51 -35.02 -3.99
CA PHE A 450 -15.89 -34.18 -2.85
C PHE A 450 -16.89 -33.10 -3.23
N ALA A 451 -16.74 -32.47 -4.42
CA ALA A 451 -17.60 -31.37 -4.82
C ALA A 451 -19.07 -31.79 -4.93
N ASN A 452 -19.34 -33.00 -5.47
CA ASN A 452 -20.72 -33.53 -5.58
C ASN A 452 -21.38 -33.88 -4.22
N LYS A 453 -20.59 -34.03 -3.15
CA LYS A 453 -21.07 -34.25 -1.79
C LYS A 453 -21.42 -32.94 -1.06
N MET A 454 -21.00 -31.80 -1.60
CA MET A 454 -21.28 -30.49 -1.03
C MET A 454 -22.71 -30.03 -1.34
N PRO A 455 -23.34 -29.20 -0.46
CA PRO A 455 -24.75 -28.81 -0.58
C PRO A 455 -25.13 -28.18 -1.94
N ASN A 456 -24.25 -27.38 -2.53
CA ASN A 456 -24.46 -26.71 -3.83
C ASN A 456 -23.48 -27.23 -4.91
N GLY A 457 -22.90 -28.44 -4.74
CA GLY A 457 -21.91 -28.97 -5.66
C GLY A 457 -20.74 -28.01 -5.88
N TYR A 458 -20.36 -27.80 -7.13
CA TYR A 458 -19.28 -26.87 -7.50
C TYR A 458 -19.56 -25.39 -7.20
N HIS A 459 -20.82 -25.01 -6.97
CA HIS A 459 -21.21 -23.66 -6.57
C HIS A 459 -21.15 -23.42 -5.06
N THR A 460 -20.67 -24.38 -4.28
CA THR A 460 -20.48 -24.23 -2.83
C THR A 460 -19.37 -23.22 -2.54
N GLU A 461 -19.65 -22.23 -1.70
CA GLU A 461 -18.67 -21.27 -1.18
C GLU A 461 -17.79 -21.96 -0.13
N ILE A 462 -16.47 -21.83 -0.29
CA ILE A 462 -15.49 -22.58 0.50
C ILE A 462 -14.91 -21.82 1.69
N GLY A 463 -15.33 -20.58 1.88
CA GLY A 463 -14.84 -19.72 2.96
C GLY A 463 -13.45 -19.14 2.69
N GLU A 464 -12.97 -18.36 3.66
CA GLU A 464 -11.65 -17.73 3.56
C GLU A 464 -10.54 -18.79 3.51
N ASN A 465 -9.68 -18.70 2.49
CA ASN A 465 -8.61 -19.66 2.20
C ASN A 465 -9.07 -21.14 2.18
N GLY A 466 -10.35 -21.40 1.86
CA GLY A 466 -10.89 -22.75 1.80
C GLY A 466 -10.96 -23.45 3.17
N CYS A 467 -11.28 -22.69 4.23
CA CYS A 467 -11.35 -23.23 5.61
C CYS A 467 -12.35 -24.39 5.77
N ASN A 468 -13.33 -24.51 4.86
CA ASN A 468 -14.33 -25.58 4.84
C ASN A 468 -13.85 -26.85 4.10
N LEU A 469 -12.61 -26.86 3.59
CA LEU A 469 -12.04 -27.95 2.82
C LEU A 469 -10.87 -28.60 3.54
N SER A 470 -10.69 -29.91 3.34
CA SER A 470 -9.49 -30.63 3.77
C SER A 470 -8.25 -30.21 2.94
N GLY A 471 -7.05 -30.50 3.45
CA GLY A 471 -5.80 -30.23 2.72
C GLY A 471 -5.76 -30.90 1.34
N GLY A 472 -6.25 -32.14 1.23
CA GLY A 472 -6.30 -32.87 -0.04
C GLY A 472 -7.29 -32.31 -1.05
N GLU A 473 -8.44 -31.81 -0.60
CA GLU A 473 -9.44 -31.14 -1.46
C GLU A 473 -8.90 -29.81 -2.00
N ARG A 474 -8.25 -29.00 -1.15
CA ARG A 474 -7.56 -27.77 -1.56
C ARG A 474 -6.50 -28.06 -2.62
N GLN A 475 -5.68 -29.11 -2.42
CA GLN A 475 -4.64 -29.51 -3.36
C GLN A 475 -5.23 -29.93 -4.71
N ARG A 476 -6.34 -30.69 -4.72
CA ARG A 476 -7.05 -31.07 -5.97
C ARG A 476 -7.58 -29.88 -6.74
N ILE A 477 -8.07 -28.84 -6.07
CA ILE A 477 -8.45 -27.57 -6.70
C ILE A 477 -7.24 -26.89 -7.36
N SER A 478 -6.09 -26.87 -6.69
CA SER A 478 -4.84 -26.33 -7.26
C SER A 478 -4.39 -27.09 -8.51
N ILE A 479 -4.50 -28.42 -8.49
CA ILE A 479 -4.21 -29.27 -9.65
C ILE A 479 -5.22 -29.03 -10.77
N ALA A 480 -6.52 -28.84 -10.46
CA ALA A 480 -7.54 -28.50 -11.45
C ALA A 480 -7.24 -27.15 -12.15
N ARG A 481 -6.75 -26.16 -11.40
CA ARG A 481 -6.25 -24.89 -12.00
C ARG A 481 -5.12 -25.15 -13.00
N ALA A 482 -4.18 -26.04 -12.65
CA ALA A 482 -3.05 -26.38 -13.53
C ALA A 482 -3.51 -27.13 -14.79
N PHE A 483 -4.50 -28.02 -14.69
CA PHE A 483 -5.14 -28.67 -15.85
C PHE A 483 -5.84 -27.66 -16.76
N LEU A 484 -6.63 -26.77 -16.17
CA LEU A 484 -7.38 -25.76 -16.92
C LEU A 484 -6.45 -24.80 -17.67
N LYS A 485 -5.32 -24.42 -17.06
CA LYS A 485 -4.28 -23.60 -17.66
C LYS A 485 -3.56 -24.33 -18.81
N ASN A 486 -3.34 -25.62 -18.64
CA ASN A 486 -2.73 -26.52 -19.62
C ASN A 486 -1.40 -26.00 -20.22
N ALA A 487 -0.55 -25.38 -19.43
CA ALA A 487 0.73 -24.85 -19.86
C ALA A 487 1.74 -25.98 -20.20
N PRO A 488 2.73 -25.72 -21.08
CA PRO A 488 3.71 -26.72 -21.52
C PRO A 488 4.76 -27.07 -20.45
N ILE A 489 4.99 -26.18 -19.48
CA ILE A 489 5.94 -26.40 -18.38
C ILE A 489 5.16 -26.52 -17.07
N VAL A 490 5.50 -27.51 -16.24
CA VAL A 490 4.87 -27.75 -14.95
C VAL A 490 5.91 -27.63 -13.85
N LEU A 491 5.66 -26.73 -12.88
CA LEU A 491 6.42 -26.62 -11.64
C LEU A 491 5.61 -27.25 -10.51
N LEU A 492 6.18 -28.25 -9.83
CA LEU A 492 5.55 -28.92 -8.70
C LEU A 492 6.40 -28.69 -7.44
N ASP A 493 5.82 -28.05 -6.42
CA ASP A 493 6.47 -27.87 -5.13
C ASP A 493 5.75 -28.74 -4.09
N GLU A 494 6.35 -29.90 -3.78
CA GLU A 494 5.90 -30.86 -2.74
C GLU A 494 4.37 -31.06 -2.61
N ALA A 495 3.70 -31.35 -3.72
CA ALA A 495 2.23 -31.39 -3.81
C ALA A 495 1.53 -32.46 -2.93
N THR A 496 2.25 -33.27 -2.14
CA THR A 496 1.69 -34.43 -1.41
C THR A 496 2.07 -34.45 0.09
N ALA A 497 2.63 -33.38 0.65
CA ALA A 497 2.98 -33.32 2.07
C ALA A 497 1.72 -33.31 2.96
N SER A 498 1.75 -34.08 4.05
CA SER A 498 0.73 -34.07 5.13
C SER A 498 -0.69 -34.53 4.73
N LEU A 499 -0.82 -35.45 3.76
CA LEU A 499 -2.10 -35.97 3.30
C LEU A 499 -2.32 -37.41 3.80
N ASP A 500 -3.58 -37.79 3.98
CA ASP A 500 -3.98 -39.18 4.21
C ASP A 500 -3.78 -40.03 2.95
N VAL A 501 -3.64 -41.36 3.11
CA VAL A 501 -3.26 -42.29 2.06
C VAL A 501 -4.23 -42.28 0.88
N GLU A 502 -5.53 -42.12 1.12
CA GLU A 502 -6.56 -42.10 0.09
C GLU A 502 -6.45 -40.85 -0.78
N ASN A 503 -6.37 -39.67 -0.18
CA ASN A 503 -6.17 -38.41 -0.90
C ASN A 503 -4.81 -38.36 -1.61
N GLU A 504 -3.74 -38.94 -1.02
CA GLU A 504 -2.44 -39.03 -1.67
C GLU A 504 -2.53 -39.81 -2.99
N THR A 505 -3.24 -40.94 -3.02
CA THR A 505 -3.40 -41.77 -4.24
C THR A 505 -4.16 -41.00 -5.34
N LEU A 506 -5.23 -40.30 -4.97
CA LEU A 506 -6.03 -39.50 -5.91
C LEU A 506 -5.21 -38.33 -6.50
N ILE A 507 -4.43 -37.66 -5.66
CA ILE A 507 -3.54 -36.56 -6.08
C ILE A 507 -2.41 -37.06 -6.98
N GLN A 508 -1.77 -38.18 -6.64
CA GLN A 508 -0.71 -38.78 -7.48
C GLN A 508 -1.25 -39.18 -8.85
N THR A 509 -2.46 -39.77 -8.90
CA THR A 509 -3.14 -40.08 -10.15
C THR A 509 -3.42 -38.83 -11.00
N ALA A 510 -3.89 -37.75 -10.38
CA ALA A 510 -4.12 -36.50 -11.05
C ALA A 510 -2.80 -35.85 -11.55
N LEU A 511 -1.76 -35.84 -10.72
CA LEU A 511 -0.44 -35.32 -11.10
C LEU A 511 0.16 -36.12 -12.27
N SER A 512 0.10 -37.46 -12.26
CA SER A 512 0.60 -38.32 -13.36
C SER A 512 -0.10 -38.02 -14.70
N ARG A 513 -1.37 -37.62 -14.66
CA ARG A 513 -2.08 -37.15 -15.87
C ARG A 513 -1.61 -35.76 -16.29
N LEU A 514 -1.37 -34.85 -15.32
CA LEU A 514 -0.98 -33.46 -15.56
C LEU A 514 0.37 -33.34 -16.24
N ILE A 515 1.36 -34.16 -15.80
CA ILE A 515 2.75 -34.07 -16.25
C ILE A 515 3.03 -34.75 -17.59
N LYS A 516 2.08 -35.50 -18.12
CA LYS A 516 2.28 -36.29 -19.35
C LYS A 516 2.62 -35.39 -20.54
N ASN A 517 3.74 -35.67 -21.21
CA ASN A 517 4.27 -34.95 -22.38
C ASN A 517 4.59 -33.46 -22.11
N LYS A 518 4.93 -33.09 -20.87
CA LYS A 518 5.30 -31.72 -20.48
C LYS A 518 6.74 -31.66 -19.95
N THR A 519 7.31 -30.47 -19.96
CA THR A 519 8.57 -30.20 -19.22
C THR A 519 8.23 -30.07 -17.75
N VAL A 520 8.78 -30.94 -16.91
CA VAL A 520 8.43 -30.97 -15.48
C VAL A 520 9.64 -30.69 -14.62
N LEU A 521 9.51 -29.71 -13.74
CA LEU A 521 10.47 -29.46 -12.68
C LEU A 521 9.75 -29.70 -11.34
N VAL A 522 10.17 -30.73 -10.60
CA VAL A 522 9.54 -31.11 -9.33
C VAL A 522 10.49 -30.99 -8.17
N ILE A 523 10.09 -30.28 -7.11
CA ILE A 523 10.78 -30.32 -5.83
C ILE A 523 10.27 -31.55 -5.08
N ALA A 524 11.17 -32.52 -4.88
CA ALA A 524 10.81 -33.80 -4.28
C ALA A 524 11.36 -33.92 -2.88
N HIS A 525 10.48 -34.19 -1.93
CA HIS A 525 10.80 -34.57 -0.55
C HIS A 525 10.54 -36.07 -0.28
N ARG A 526 9.84 -36.74 -1.20
CA ARG A 526 9.54 -38.18 -1.11
C ARG A 526 10.22 -38.95 -2.25
N MET A 527 10.86 -40.07 -1.94
CA MET A 527 11.58 -40.87 -2.95
C MET A 527 10.67 -41.44 -4.03
N ARG A 528 9.41 -41.76 -3.73
CA ARG A 528 8.45 -42.22 -4.75
C ARG A 528 8.28 -41.23 -5.92
N THR A 529 8.41 -39.93 -5.67
CA THR A 529 8.37 -38.91 -6.70
C THR A 529 9.62 -38.89 -7.56
N VAL A 530 10.77 -39.30 -6.97
CA VAL A 530 12.08 -39.29 -7.60
C VAL A 530 12.33 -40.55 -8.44
N GLU A 531 11.81 -41.70 -8.00
CA GLU A 531 11.99 -42.99 -8.69
C GLU A 531 11.55 -42.98 -10.15
N ASN A 532 10.51 -42.19 -10.46
CA ASN A 532 9.95 -42.06 -11.81
C ASN A 532 10.48 -40.83 -12.57
N ALA A 533 11.48 -40.12 -12.05
CA ALA A 533 12.07 -38.97 -12.72
C ALA A 533 13.08 -39.41 -13.79
N ASP A 534 13.10 -38.74 -14.93
CA ASP A 534 14.08 -38.96 -15.98
C ASP A 534 15.45 -38.44 -15.57
N LYS A 535 15.48 -37.38 -14.77
CA LYS A 535 16.68 -36.73 -14.28
C LYS A 535 16.53 -36.23 -12.84
N VAL A 536 17.57 -36.42 -12.05
CA VAL A 536 17.69 -35.93 -10.68
C VAL A 536 18.81 -34.91 -10.59
N ILE A 537 18.55 -33.78 -9.96
CA ILE A 537 19.55 -32.76 -9.60
C ILE A 537 19.61 -32.68 -8.08
N VAL A 538 20.74 -33.02 -7.53
CA VAL A 538 21.00 -32.93 -6.08
C VAL A 538 21.60 -31.58 -5.77
N LEU A 539 20.85 -30.75 -5.03
CA LEU A 539 21.29 -29.43 -4.59
C LEU A 539 21.76 -29.49 -3.14
N ALA A 540 23.01 -29.12 -2.91
CA ALA A 540 23.58 -28.99 -1.58
C ALA A 540 24.42 -27.72 -1.47
N ASN A 541 24.27 -27.00 -0.37
CA ASN A 541 24.99 -25.73 -0.12
C ASN A 541 24.92 -24.74 -1.30
N GLY A 542 23.76 -24.68 -1.97
CA GLY A 542 23.52 -23.77 -3.09
C GLY A 542 24.21 -24.15 -4.40
N THR A 543 24.74 -25.34 -4.53
CA THR A 543 25.41 -25.85 -5.75
C THR A 543 24.81 -27.19 -6.19
N VAL A 544 25.01 -27.54 -7.47
CA VAL A 544 24.67 -28.88 -7.97
C VAL A 544 25.76 -29.85 -7.53
N ALA A 545 25.45 -30.67 -6.51
CA ALA A 545 26.37 -31.68 -6.01
C ALA A 545 26.43 -32.93 -6.91
N GLU A 546 25.27 -33.37 -7.39
CA GLU A 546 25.14 -34.56 -8.25
C GLU A 546 24.04 -34.33 -9.29
N SER A 547 24.19 -34.95 -10.45
CA SER A 547 23.18 -34.97 -11.51
C SER A 547 23.28 -36.29 -12.29
N GLY A 548 22.11 -36.89 -12.59
CA GLY A 548 22.02 -38.14 -13.34
C GLY A 548 20.63 -38.74 -13.26
N THR A 549 20.46 -39.95 -13.78
CA THR A 549 19.24 -40.73 -13.59
C THR A 549 19.16 -41.28 -12.15
N PRO A 550 17.96 -41.57 -11.61
CA PRO A 550 17.84 -42.16 -10.27
C PRO A 550 18.71 -43.40 -10.07
N ASN A 551 18.72 -44.30 -11.04
CA ASN A 551 19.51 -45.55 -11.00
C ASN A 551 21.04 -45.31 -10.98
N GLU A 552 21.51 -44.34 -11.78
CA GLU A 552 22.94 -43.98 -11.78
C GLU A 552 23.36 -43.41 -10.42
N LEU A 553 22.54 -42.55 -9.82
CA LEU A 553 22.87 -41.88 -8.56
C LEU A 553 22.76 -42.79 -7.35
N VAL A 554 21.83 -43.76 -7.34
CA VAL A 554 21.79 -44.81 -6.28
C VAL A 554 23.03 -45.67 -6.29
N ASN A 555 23.56 -45.97 -7.50
CA ASN A 555 24.78 -46.81 -7.63
C ASN A 555 26.08 -46.02 -7.33
N LYS A 556 26.04 -44.68 -7.30
CA LYS A 556 27.13 -43.84 -6.83
C LYS A 556 27.10 -43.76 -5.31
N ASN A 557 28.26 -43.84 -4.66
CA ASN A 557 28.34 -43.68 -3.20
C ASN A 557 28.32 -42.19 -2.81
N GLY A 558 27.23 -41.51 -3.13
CA GLY A 558 27.09 -40.08 -3.02
C GLY A 558 25.97 -39.64 -2.09
N LEU A 559 25.68 -38.32 -2.12
CA LEU A 559 24.66 -37.69 -1.27
C LEU A 559 23.25 -38.23 -1.57
N PHE A 560 22.94 -38.50 -2.85
CA PHE A 560 21.63 -39.02 -3.24
C PHE A 560 21.37 -40.40 -2.62
N ARG A 561 22.34 -41.33 -2.71
CA ARG A 561 22.22 -42.64 -2.10
C ARG A 561 22.03 -42.56 -0.58
N HIS A 562 22.80 -41.71 0.09
CA HIS A 562 22.66 -41.48 1.52
C HIS A 562 21.25 -41.00 1.90
N MET A 563 20.66 -40.09 1.11
CA MET A 563 19.29 -39.63 1.32
C MET A 563 18.26 -40.74 1.13
N VAL A 564 18.44 -41.63 0.12
CA VAL A 564 17.60 -42.81 -0.10
C VAL A 564 17.66 -43.75 1.10
N GLU A 565 18.86 -44.05 1.58
CA GLU A 565 19.08 -44.96 2.73
C GLU A 565 18.42 -44.40 4.01
N LEU A 566 18.58 -43.11 4.29
CA LEU A 566 17.92 -42.44 5.43
C LEU A 566 16.39 -42.51 5.36
N GLN A 567 15.82 -42.28 4.18
CA GLN A 567 14.36 -42.30 4.02
C GLN A 567 13.80 -43.73 4.10
N THR A 568 14.51 -44.72 3.58
CA THR A 568 14.15 -46.15 3.73
C THR A 568 14.21 -46.59 5.20
N ALA A 569 15.25 -46.15 5.92
CA ALA A 569 15.36 -46.41 7.35
C ALA A 569 14.23 -45.78 8.16
N SER A 570 13.79 -44.55 7.80
CA SER A 570 12.69 -43.89 8.48
C SER A 570 11.32 -44.54 8.25
N GLN A 571 11.11 -45.18 7.09
CA GLN A 571 9.87 -45.92 6.79
C GLN A 571 9.76 -47.24 7.58
N ASN A 572 10.88 -47.81 8.02
CA ASN A 572 10.93 -49.00 8.84
C ASN A 572 10.85 -48.72 10.36
N TRP A 573 10.64 -47.46 10.73
CA TRP A 573 10.51 -47.07 12.13
C TRP A 573 9.09 -47.41 12.61
N THR A 574 8.97 -48.47 13.39
CA THR A 574 7.73 -48.84 14.11
C THR A 574 7.82 -48.33 15.53
N ILE A 575 6.74 -47.63 15.99
CA ILE A 575 6.58 -47.23 17.39
C ILE A 575 6.25 -48.48 18.22
#